data_06aa3d2bf54ef407c75f21bead1d1060
#
_entry.id   06aa3d2bf54ef407c75f21bead1d1060
#
_cell.length_a   1.000
_cell.length_b   1.000
_cell.length_c   1.000
_cell.angle_alpha   90.00
_cell.angle_beta   90.00
_cell.angle_gamma   90.00
#
_symmetry.space_group_name_H-M   'P 1'
#
loop_
_entity.id
_entity.type
_entity.pdbx_description
1 polymer ?
#
loop_
_entity_poly.entity_id
_entity_poly.type
_entity_poly.pdbx_seq_one_letter_code
_entity_poly.pdbx_strand_id
1 'polypeptide(L)'
;MKKTIVAAALGILGGIAVGWAFHRPPKKDPRPAARMHSSAQTADANGPVRRGAADADDAGVVQVSTQGVRRMGLAVAALHAARHARQTRASAIVLSAQGLAQLAGMYVTDTRDLALARTNLGVTQKEYRRQAALYRANQTTSLKSLQAAQGAVETNRAQVTASRRQLRLDRAAIEEQWGGTVARWLAAGSPQAARILEQKEWLVEVTLTGRSAGAAARSARFVVPTGATVLGRYVSPFPQSNPVIQGLNFLYAIPARAGFAPGLTLVAELPTGRLRGGVVVPESAVVWANGEAWAYKETGANRFERLRVSTEEPVSGGWFVTSGFAADDRVVIRGAEEIYSTETQLARGGPAKGDD
;
A
#
# COMPACT_ATOMS: atom_id res chain seq x y z
N MET A 1 23.20 -49.81 30.16
CA MET A 1 22.97 -51.00 29.31
C MET A 1 22.45 -50.54 27.96
N LYS A 2 23.18 -50.95 26.91
CA LYS A 2 22.84 -51.01 25.45
C LYS A 2 22.53 -49.68 24.77
N LYS A 3 23.50 -49.05 24.05
CA LYS A 3 24.10 -49.39 22.74
C LYS A 3 23.11 -49.12 21.58
N THR A 4 23.44 -48.02 20.85
CA THR A 4 23.92 -47.97 19.46
C THR A 4 22.87 -48.28 18.38
N ILE A 5 22.69 -47.44 17.37
CA ILE A 5 23.29 -47.67 16.04
C ILE A 5 23.23 -46.40 15.21
N VAL A 6 24.40 -46.05 14.68
CA VAL A 6 24.68 -45.16 13.57
C VAL A 6 24.41 -45.91 12.26
N ALA A 7 23.76 -45.28 11.31
CA ALA A 7 23.85 -45.70 9.89
C ALA A 7 24.03 -44.51 8.99
N ALA A 8 25.24 -44.39 8.47
CA ALA A 8 25.57 -43.55 7.32
C ALA A 8 25.15 -44.28 6.03
N ALA A 9 24.62 -43.57 5.09
CA ALA A 9 24.55 -44.04 3.71
C ALA A 9 25.00 -42.90 2.78
N LEU A 10 26.19 -43.15 2.20
CA LEU A 10 26.80 -42.51 1.06
C LEU A 10 26.13 -43.02 -0.24
N GLY A 11 26.13 -42.15 -1.28
CA GLY A 11 26.01 -42.54 -2.70
C GLY A 11 24.79 -41.84 -3.33
N ILE A 12 24.83 -41.19 -4.45
CA ILE A 12 25.64 -41.37 -5.68
C ILE A 12 25.49 -40.06 -6.47
N LEU A 13 26.60 -39.56 -6.99
CA LEU A 13 26.73 -38.57 -8.06
C LEU A 13 26.15 -39.15 -9.37
N GLY A 14 25.20 -38.44 -9.98
CA GLY A 14 24.70 -38.69 -11.33
C GLY A 14 24.54 -37.38 -12.05
N GLY A 15 25.56 -36.96 -12.80
CA GLY A 15 25.53 -35.81 -13.66
C GLY A 15 24.66 -36.05 -14.89
N ILE A 16 23.78 -35.13 -15.21
CA ILE A 16 23.18 -35.00 -16.54
C ILE A 16 23.46 -33.57 -17.02
N ALA A 17 24.48 -33.49 -17.88
CA ALA A 17 24.72 -32.33 -18.72
C ALA A 17 23.68 -32.34 -19.86
N VAL A 18 22.72 -31.41 -19.85
CA VAL A 18 21.86 -31.15 -21.01
C VAL A 18 22.39 -29.88 -21.68
N GLY A 19 22.92 -30.07 -22.89
CA GLY A 19 23.48 -29.02 -23.71
C GLY A 19 22.40 -28.00 -24.15
N TRP A 20 22.70 -26.74 -23.98
CA TRP A 20 22.01 -25.64 -24.60
C TRP A 20 22.50 -25.46 -26.03
N ALA A 21 21.70 -25.94 -26.99
CA ALA A 21 21.90 -25.62 -28.40
C ALA A 21 21.39 -24.20 -28.68
N PHE A 22 22.33 -23.32 -29.00
CA PHE A 22 22.06 -22.00 -29.55
C PHE A 22 21.36 -22.11 -30.91
N HIS A 23 20.08 -21.76 -30.99
CA HIS A 23 19.40 -21.56 -32.25
C HIS A 23 19.58 -20.09 -32.68
N ARG A 24 20.47 -19.87 -33.67
CA ARG A 24 20.57 -18.59 -34.40
C ARG A 24 19.47 -18.54 -35.47
N PRO A 25 18.71 -17.47 -35.61
CA PRO A 25 17.82 -17.28 -36.76
C PRO A 25 18.63 -16.88 -38.01
N PRO A 26 18.22 -17.28 -39.20
CA PRO A 26 18.92 -17.01 -40.43
C PRO A 26 18.77 -15.56 -40.90
N LYS A 27 19.87 -14.99 -41.39
CA LYS A 27 19.94 -13.70 -42.09
C LYS A 27 19.13 -13.79 -43.38
N LYS A 28 18.21 -12.82 -43.57
CA LYS A 28 17.56 -12.58 -44.89
C LYS A 28 18.45 -11.64 -45.70
N ASP A 29 18.85 -12.14 -46.87
CA ASP A 29 19.52 -11.35 -47.92
C ASP A 29 18.53 -10.39 -48.61
N PRO A 30 19.00 -9.24 -49.10
CA PRO A 30 18.14 -8.30 -49.80
C PRO A 30 18.01 -8.68 -51.25
N ARG A 31 16.79 -8.80 -51.77
CA ARG A 31 16.51 -8.90 -53.21
C ARG A 31 16.20 -7.52 -53.83
N PRO A 32 16.58 -7.31 -55.07
CA PRO A 32 16.66 -6.01 -55.71
C PRO A 32 15.33 -5.44 -56.18
N ALA A 33 15.26 -4.14 -56.24
CA ALA A 33 14.16 -3.32 -56.73
C ALA A 33 13.81 -3.61 -58.17
N ALA A 34 12.56 -3.93 -58.45
CA ALA A 34 11.98 -3.85 -59.79
C ALA A 34 11.35 -2.48 -59.99
N ARG A 35 11.91 -1.71 -60.93
CA ARG A 35 11.33 -0.50 -61.50
C ARG A 35 10.09 -0.85 -62.29
N MET A 36 8.97 -0.21 -62.01
CA MET A 36 7.86 -0.16 -62.94
C MET A 36 7.39 1.28 -63.13
N HIS A 37 7.27 1.58 -64.37
CA HIS A 37 7.01 2.79 -65.11
C HIS A 37 5.89 3.70 -64.60
N SER A 38 6.23 4.97 -64.62
CA SER A 38 5.36 6.13 -64.72
C SER A 38 4.36 6.01 -65.90
N SER A 39 3.10 6.22 -65.62
CA SER A 39 2.17 6.77 -66.60
C SER A 39 1.40 7.88 -65.91
N ALA A 40 1.76 9.09 -66.36
CA ALA A 40 1.03 10.30 -66.08
C ALA A 40 -0.37 10.22 -66.69
N GLN A 41 -1.39 10.48 -65.90
CA GLN A 41 -2.71 10.85 -66.42
C GLN A 41 -3.19 12.10 -65.69
N THR A 42 -3.45 13.06 -66.54
CA THR A 42 -3.86 14.42 -66.38
C THR A 42 -5.12 14.63 -65.51
N ALA A 43 -5.09 15.75 -64.86
CA ALA A 43 -6.11 16.35 -64.03
C ALA A 43 -7.52 16.38 -64.61
N ASP A 44 -8.51 16.10 -63.79
CA ASP A 44 -9.82 16.73 -63.88
C ASP A 44 -10.23 17.29 -62.51
N ALA A 45 -10.34 18.59 -62.48
CA ALA A 45 -10.82 19.38 -61.37
C ALA A 45 -12.34 19.42 -61.42
N ASN A 46 -13.00 18.67 -60.58
CA ASN A 46 -14.31 18.88 -59.96
C ASN A 46 -14.88 17.55 -59.49
N GLY A 47 -14.50 17.19 -58.25
CA GLY A 47 -15.09 16.06 -57.54
C GLY A 47 -15.25 16.40 -56.05
N PRO A 48 -16.30 15.92 -55.39
CA PRO A 48 -16.62 16.31 -54.04
C PRO A 48 -15.50 15.89 -53.11
N VAL A 49 -15.23 16.73 -52.12
CA VAL A 49 -14.26 16.58 -51.08
C VAL A 49 -14.25 15.13 -50.55
N ARG A 50 -13.19 14.37 -50.86
CA ARG A 50 -12.94 13.07 -50.26
C ARG A 50 -12.57 13.27 -48.80
N ARG A 51 -13.45 12.85 -47.90
CA ARG A 51 -13.05 12.54 -46.55
C ARG A 51 -11.99 11.44 -46.62
N GLY A 52 -10.81 11.71 -46.06
CA GLY A 52 -9.84 10.68 -45.77
C GLY A 52 -10.51 9.59 -44.94
N ALA A 53 -10.25 8.32 -45.25
CA ALA A 53 -10.59 7.25 -44.36
C ALA A 53 -9.84 7.47 -43.04
N ALA A 54 -10.55 7.95 -42.04
CA ALA A 54 -10.06 8.03 -40.69
C ALA A 54 -10.18 6.63 -40.10
N ASP A 55 -9.10 6.22 -39.48
CA ASP A 55 -9.06 5.00 -38.66
C ASP A 55 -10.16 5.07 -37.60
N ALA A 56 -10.69 3.91 -37.19
CA ALA A 56 -11.85 3.75 -36.31
C ALA A 56 -11.64 4.32 -34.88
N ASP A 57 -10.54 5.01 -34.63
CA ASP A 57 -10.17 5.67 -33.36
C ASP A 57 -10.33 7.20 -33.42
N ASP A 58 -10.86 7.77 -34.50
CA ASP A 58 -10.95 9.22 -34.66
C ASP A 58 -12.13 9.79 -33.86
N ALA A 59 -11.80 10.58 -32.86
CA ALA A 59 -12.75 11.27 -31.99
C ALA A 59 -13.74 12.08 -32.85
N GLY A 60 -15.00 11.65 -32.87
CA GLY A 60 -16.05 12.35 -33.63
C GLY A 60 -16.28 13.75 -33.04
N VAL A 61 -16.09 14.80 -33.85
CA VAL A 61 -16.49 16.13 -33.48
C VAL A 61 -17.92 16.38 -33.92
N VAL A 62 -18.80 16.68 -32.97
CA VAL A 62 -20.21 16.95 -33.21
C VAL A 62 -20.50 18.44 -33.00
N GLN A 63 -21.10 19.07 -33.98
CA GLN A 63 -21.60 20.43 -33.84
C GLN A 63 -23.11 20.37 -33.65
N VAL A 64 -23.59 20.97 -32.57
CA VAL A 64 -25.00 21.01 -32.19
C VAL A 64 -25.51 22.41 -32.36
N SER A 65 -26.71 22.62 -32.97
CA SER A 65 -27.29 23.94 -33.07
C SER A 65 -27.65 24.52 -31.67
N THR A 66 -27.68 25.82 -31.51
CA THR A 66 -28.07 26.44 -30.21
C THR A 66 -29.46 26.04 -29.76
N GLN A 67 -30.37 25.75 -30.70
CA GLN A 67 -31.69 25.22 -30.42
C GLN A 67 -31.63 23.78 -30.00
N GLY A 68 -30.74 22.96 -30.62
CA GLY A 68 -30.46 21.59 -30.22
C GLY A 68 -29.94 21.49 -28.79
N VAL A 69 -28.98 22.34 -28.42
CA VAL A 69 -28.45 22.41 -27.05
C VAL A 69 -29.57 22.60 -26.01
N ARG A 70 -30.51 23.52 -26.31
CA ARG A 70 -31.67 23.77 -25.41
C ARG A 70 -32.63 22.59 -25.37
N ARG A 71 -32.96 21.96 -26.52
CA ARG A 71 -33.86 20.79 -26.57
C ARG A 71 -33.29 19.58 -25.86
N MET A 72 -32.02 19.30 -26.00
CA MET A 72 -31.33 18.20 -25.35
C MET A 72 -31.04 18.48 -23.86
N GLY A 73 -31.30 19.67 -23.37
CA GLY A 73 -31.02 20.05 -21.98
C GLY A 73 -29.53 19.91 -21.61
N LEU A 74 -28.63 20.21 -22.58
CA LEU A 74 -27.20 20.02 -22.35
C LEU A 74 -26.70 20.93 -21.22
N ALA A 75 -25.98 20.33 -20.28
CA ALA A 75 -25.25 21.07 -19.26
C ALA A 75 -23.79 20.67 -19.30
N VAL A 76 -22.91 21.66 -19.17
CA VAL A 76 -21.47 21.47 -19.16
C VAL A 76 -20.91 21.95 -17.83
N ALA A 77 -19.85 21.28 -17.37
CA ALA A 77 -19.09 21.68 -16.18
C ALA A 77 -17.59 21.68 -16.49
N ALA A 78 -16.86 22.56 -15.84
CA ALA A 78 -15.41 22.56 -15.91
C ALA A 78 -14.82 21.44 -15.05
N LEU A 79 -13.79 20.77 -15.56
CA LEU A 79 -13.02 19.79 -14.82
C LEU A 79 -12.02 20.48 -13.89
N HIS A 80 -11.88 20.00 -12.68
CA HIS A 80 -10.93 20.53 -11.74
C HIS A 80 -9.65 19.70 -11.68
N ALA A 81 -8.51 20.38 -11.52
CA ALA A 81 -7.24 19.70 -11.29
C ALA A 81 -7.34 18.82 -10.04
N ALA A 82 -6.91 17.57 -10.17
CA ALA A 82 -6.89 16.61 -9.09
C ALA A 82 -5.51 15.94 -9.00
N ARG A 83 -5.17 15.47 -7.81
CA ARG A 83 -3.99 14.61 -7.60
C ARG A 83 -4.44 13.28 -7.04
N HIS A 84 -4.09 12.22 -7.71
CA HIS A 84 -4.44 10.86 -7.29
C HIS A 84 -3.21 9.96 -7.31
N ALA A 85 -3.14 9.04 -6.36
CA ALA A 85 -2.21 7.92 -6.37
C ALA A 85 -3.01 6.65 -6.65
N ARG A 86 -2.49 5.81 -7.52
CA ARG A 86 -3.09 4.49 -7.76
C ARG A 86 -3.28 3.77 -6.43
N GLN A 87 -4.41 3.11 -6.24
CA GLN A 87 -4.68 2.36 -5.02
C GLN A 87 -4.55 0.86 -5.28
N THR A 88 -3.99 0.15 -4.32
CA THR A 88 -3.97 -1.31 -4.30
C THR A 88 -4.79 -1.79 -3.12
N ARG A 89 -5.63 -2.79 -3.35
CA ARG A 89 -6.36 -3.46 -2.29
C ARG A 89 -5.53 -4.59 -1.72
N ALA A 90 -5.56 -4.72 -0.40
CA ALA A 90 -4.86 -5.74 0.35
C ALA A 90 -5.79 -6.35 1.41
N SER A 91 -5.53 -7.59 1.77
CA SER A 91 -6.19 -8.21 2.91
C SER A 91 -5.65 -7.63 4.21
N ALA A 92 -6.52 -7.39 5.17
CA ALA A 92 -6.14 -6.89 6.47
C ALA A 92 -6.93 -7.60 7.58
N ILE A 93 -6.30 -7.78 8.76
CA ILE A 93 -6.90 -8.41 9.93
C ILE A 93 -6.63 -7.55 11.15
N VAL A 94 -7.66 -7.27 11.93
CA VAL A 94 -7.53 -6.59 13.22
C VAL A 94 -6.94 -7.56 14.23
N LEU A 95 -5.77 -7.23 14.77
CA LEU A 95 -5.06 -8.08 15.73
C LEU A 95 -5.62 -7.91 17.14
N SER A 96 -5.63 -9.02 17.90
CA SER A 96 -5.89 -8.96 19.34
C SER A 96 -4.66 -8.44 20.08
N ALA A 97 -4.85 -7.42 20.91
CA ALA A 97 -3.78 -6.89 21.75
C ALA A 97 -3.52 -7.75 23.02
N GLN A 98 -4.24 -8.85 23.23
CA GLN A 98 -4.12 -9.67 24.43
C GLN A 98 -2.69 -10.19 24.64
N GLY A 99 -2.08 -10.79 23.61
CA GLY A 99 -0.70 -11.26 23.68
C GLY A 99 0.30 -10.12 23.94
N LEU A 100 0.08 -8.96 23.34
CA LEU A 100 0.90 -7.77 23.59
C LEU A 100 0.77 -7.26 25.04
N ALA A 101 -0.45 -7.26 25.58
CA ALA A 101 -0.70 -6.87 26.97
C ALA A 101 0.00 -7.80 27.98
N GLN A 102 -0.01 -9.11 27.68
CA GLN A 102 0.69 -10.08 28.50
C GLN A 102 2.21 -9.87 28.50
N LEU A 103 2.82 -9.71 27.33
CA LEU A 103 4.26 -9.41 27.20
C LEU A 103 4.62 -8.06 27.82
N ALA A 104 3.77 -7.05 27.67
CA ALA A 104 3.96 -5.75 28.32
C ALA A 104 3.94 -5.86 29.83
N GLY A 105 3.04 -6.67 30.41
CA GLY A 105 2.99 -6.94 31.86
C GLY A 105 4.27 -7.58 32.37
N MET A 106 4.78 -8.60 31.69
CA MET A 106 6.07 -9.25 32.01
C MET A 106 7.21 -8.22 31.96
N TYR A 107 7.33 -7.47 30.88
CA TYR A 107 8.36 -6.44 30.71
C TYR A 107 8.34 -5.37 31.82
N VAL A 108 7.16 -4.93 32.24
CA VAL A 108 7.01 -3.96 33.35
C VAL A 108 7.45 -4.56 34.67
N THR A 109 7.08 -5.83 34.95
CA THR A 109 7.49 -6.55 36.16
C THR A 109 9.01 -6.69 36.20
N ASP A 110 9.63 -7.18 35.14
CA ASP A 110 11.08 -7.39 35.08
C ASP A 110 11.88 -6.06 35.09
N THR A 111 11.28 -4.98 34.60
CA THR A 111 11.85 -3.62 34.76
C THR A 111 11.90 -3.19 36.23
N ARG A 112 10.84 -3.49 36.98
CA ARG A 112 10.79 -3.21 38.46
C ARG A 112 11.80 -4.07 39.22
N ASP A 113 11.90 -5.36 38.86
CA ASP A 113 12.84 -6.30 39.49
C ASP A 113 14.29 -5.88 39.23
N LEU A 114 14.61 -5.40 38.04
CA LEU A 114 15.92 -4.84 37.72
C LEU A 114 16.19 -3.57 38.57
N ALA A 115 15.19 -2.71 38.74
CA ALA A 115 15.32 -1.52 39.54
C ALA A 115 15.58 -1.88 41.03
N LEU A 116 14.84 -2.85 41.57
CA LEU A 116 15.01 -3.37 42.95
C LEU A 116 16.40 -3.99 43.11
N ALA A 117 16.83 -4.87 42.19
CA ALA A 117 18.16 -5.49 42.24
C ALA A 117 19.29 -4.45 42.22
N ARG A 118 19.14 -3.36 41.43
CA ARG A 118 20.12 -2.24 41.43
C ARG A 118 20.16 -1.50 42.77
N THR A 119 19.00 -1.25 43.36
CA THR A 119 18.90 -0.61 44.70
C THR A 119 19.59 -1.45 45.74
N ASN A 120 19.30 -2.78 45.81
CA ASN A 120 19.92 -3.71 46.73
C ASN A 120 21.45 -3.79 46.53
N LEU A 121 21.93 -3.81 45.28
CA LEU A 121 23.35 -3.75 45.00
C LEU A 121 23.97 -2.46 45.53
N GLY A 122 23.29 -1.30 45.36
CA GLY A 122 23.76 -0.04 45.90
C GLY A 122 23.89 -0.02 47.45
N VAL A 123 22.94 -0.63 48.15
CA VAL A 123 22.96 -0.77 49.60
C VAL A 123 24.15 -1.67 50.06
N THR A 124 24.26 -2.87 49.46
CA THR A 124 25.34 -3.80 49.83
C THR A 124 26.74 -3.27 49.49
N GLN A 125 26.88 -2.49 48.40
CA GLN A 125 28.14 -1.81 48.07
C GLN A 125 28.53 -0.74 49.10
N LYS A 126 27.56 0.02 49.62
CA LYS A 126 27.81 1.00 50.69
C LYS A 126 28.25 0.28 51.94
N GLU A 127 27.58 -0.80 52.33
CA GLU A 127 27.94 -1.58 53.51
C GLU A 127 29.32 -2.21 53.37
N TYR A 128 29.64 -2.84 52.25
CA TYR A 128 30.99 -3.36 51.99
C TYR A 128 32.07 -2.27 52.12
N ARG A 129 31.85 -1.07 51.57
CA ARG A 129 32.79 0.06 51.70
C ARG A 129 32.99 0.47 53.15
N ARG A 130 31.92 0.48 53.92
CA ARG A 130 31.98 0.80 55.37
C ARG A 130 32.80 -0.25 56.11
N GLN A 131 32.50 -1.55 55.91
CA GLN A 131 33.25 -2.65 56.56
C GLN A 131 34.72 -2.66 56.15
N ALA A 132 35.02 -2.41 54.87
CA ALA A 132 36.38 -2.33 54.38
C ALA A 132 37.17 -1.15 54.97
N ALA A 133 36.53 -0.02 55.18
CA ALA A 133 37.15 1.15 55.86
C ALA A 133 37.44 0.86 57.33
N LEU A 134 36.47 0.27 58.05
CA LEU A 134 36.64 -0.09 59.46
C LEU A 134 37.73 -1.15 59.66
N TYR A 135 37.80 -2.15 58.78
CA TYR A 135 38.84 -3.18 58.83
C TYR A 135 40.22 -2.60 58.59
N ARG A 136 40.39 -1.70 57.61
CA ARG A 136 41.66 -1.05 57.33
C ARG A 136 42.14 -0.10 58.47
N ALA A 137 41.21 0.49 59.19
CA ALA A 137 41.50 1.40 60.32
C ALA A 137 41.74 0.65 61.65
N ASN A 138 41.94 -0.67 61.63
CA ASN A 138 42.05 -1.52 62.83
C ASN A 138 40.90 -1.36 63.86
N GLN A 139 39.76 -0.90 63.41
CA GLN A 139 38.55 -0.80 64.20
C GLN A 139 37.82 -2.10 64.18
N THR A 140 37.06 -2.47 65.19
CA THR A 140 36.38 -3.65 65.63
C THR A 140 35.60 -4.54 64.59
N THR A 141 35.94 -4.50 63.33
CA THR A 141 35.33 -5.37 62.30
C THR A 141 36.16 -6.58 62.05
N SER A 142 35.55 -7.76 62.07
CA SER A 142 36.21 -9.05 61.77
C SER A 142 36.40 -9.28 60.29
N LEU A 143 37.42 -10.05 59.90
CA LEU A 143 37.61 -10.50 58.53
C LEU A 143 36.36 -11.25 58.00
N LYS A 144 35.68 -12.03 58.86
CA LYS A 144 34.43 -12.70 58.56
C LYS A 144 33.32 -11.75 58.12
N SER A 145 33.19 -10.59 58.83
CA SER A 145 32.19 -9.58 58.50
C SER A 145 32.49 -8.91 57.16
N LEU A 146 33.77 -8.63 56.88
CA LEU A 146 34.19 -8.06 55.58
C LEU A 146 33.94 -9.06 54.45
N GLN A 147 34.28 -10.32 54.60
CA GLN A 147 34.02 -11.35 53.61
C GLN A 147 32.51 -11.58 53.37
N ALA A 148 31.69 -11.54 54.43
CA ALA A 148 30.24 -11.63 54.32
C ALA A 148 29.66 -10.42 53.50
N ALA A 149 30.15 -9.19 53.77
CA ALA A 149 29.74 -8.04 53.02
C ALA A 149 30.18 -8.09 51.54
N GLN A 150 31.35 -8.64 51.26
CA GLN A 150 31.83 -8.88 49.89
C GLN A 150 30.94 -9.90 49.16
N GLY A 151 30.63 -11.05 49.81
CA GLY A 151 29.74 -12.06 49.24
C GLY A 151 28.34 -11.51 48.92
N ALA A 152 27.80 -10.66 49.78
CA ALA A 152 26.53 -9.96 49.52
C ALA A 152 26.58 -9.05 48.29
N VAL A 153 27.69 -8.32 48.07
CA VAL A 153 27.87 -7.54 46.81
C VAL A 153 27.89 -8.42 45.57
N GLU A 154 28.63 -9.53 45.64
CA GLU A 154 28.73 -10.47 44.49
C GLU A 154 27.38 -11.11 44.18
N THR A 155 26.61 -11.53 45.18
CA THR A 155 25.26 -12.05 45.03
C THR A 155 24.32 -11.04 44.37
N ASN A 156 24.29 -9.80 44.86
CA ASN A 156 23.44 -8.75 44.29
C ASN A 156 23.91 -8.31 42.90
N ARG A 157 25.20 -8.37 42.61
CA ARG A 157 25.71 -8.13 41.23
C ARG A 157 25.25 -9.23 40.25
N ALA A 158 25.27 -10.48 40.69
CA ALA A 158 24.75 -11.62 39.91
C ALA A 158 23.24 -11.42 39.66
N GLN A 159 22.47 -11.00 40.68
CA GLN A 159 21.03 -10.71 40.54
C GLN A 159 20.76 -9.60 39.51
N VAL A 160 21.48 -8.47 39.55
CA VAL A 160 21.37 -7.41 38.53
C VAL A 160 21.67 -7.95 37.13
N THR A 161 22.66 -8.83 37.00
CA THR A 161 23.01 -9.43 35.72
C THR A 161 21.89 -10.36 35.20
N ALA A 162 21.30 -11.16 36.09
CA ALA A 162 20.17 -12.05 35.76
C ALA A 162 18.95 -11.23 35.31
N SER A 163 18.53 -10.23 36.09
CA SER A 163 17.39 -9.35 35.75
C SER A 163 17.61 -8.60 34.43
N ARG A 164 18.84 -8.15 34.14
CA ARG A 164 19.16 -7.55 32.83
C ARG A 164 19.05 -8.53 31.67
N ARG A 165 19.41 -9.79 31.86
CA ARG A 165 19.25 -10.83 30.84
C ARG A 165 17.79 -11.09 30.57
N GLN A 166 16.99 -11.24 31.63
CA GLN A 166 15.55 -11.47 31.53
C GLN A 166 14.88 -10.34 30.74
N LEU A 167 15.11 -9.09 31.12
CA LEU A 167 14.54 -7.93 30.43
C LEU A 167 14.93 -7.86 28.94
N ARG A 168 16.12 -8.35 28.57
CA ARG A 168 16.50 -8.44 27.15
C ARG A 168 15.71 -9.52 26.42
N LEU A 169 15.44 -10.68 27.08
CA LEU A 169 14.64 -11.74 26.50
C LEU A 169 13.19 -11.31 26.27
N ASP A 170 12.59 -10.62 27.24
CA ASP A 170 11.24 -10.08 27.11
C ASP A 170 11.14 -9.09 25.93
N ARG A 171 12.12 -8.17 25.84
CA ARG A 171 12.17 -7.25 24.73
C ARG A 171 12.32 -7.98 23.38
N ALA A 172 13.17 -9.01 23.31
CA ALA A 172 13.35 -9.80 22.11
C ALA A 172 12.05 -10.55 21.74
N ALA A 173 11.32 -11.11 22.70
CA ALA A 173 10.03 -11.74 22.47
C ALA A 173 8.98 -10.76 21.92
N ILE A 174 8.93 -9.54 22.45
CA ILE A 174 8.06 -8.49 21.91
C ILE A 174 8.47 -8.12 20.49
N GLU A 175 9.78 -8.00 20.23
CA GLU A 175 10.31 -7.64 18.92
C GLU A 175 10.05 -8.72 17.87
N GLU A 176 10.21 -9.99 18.24
CA GLU A 176 9.92 -11.14 17.39
C GLU A 176 8.43 -11.23 17.05
N GLN A 177 7.56 -10.99 18.02
CA GLN A 177 6.12 -11.16 17.83
C GLN A 177 5.44 -9.93 17.24
N TRP A 178 5.87 -8.71 17.58
CA TRP A 178 5.18 -7.46 17.23
C TRP A 178 6.04 -6.47 16.44
N GLY A 179 7.33 -6.75 16.30
CA GLY A 179 8.28 -5.89 15.60
C GLY A 179 8.94 -4.83 16.49
N GLY A 180 10.12 -4.37 16.03
CA GLY A 180 10.99 -3.50 16.80
C GLY A 180 10.38 -2.12 17.13
N THR A 181 9.39 -1.64 16.37
CA THR A 181 8.72 -0.37 16.66
C THR A 181 7.81 -0.49 17.88
N VAL A 182 7.03 -1.58 17.96
CA VAL A 182 6.15 -1.84 19.12
C VAL A 182 6.98 -2.11 20.36
N ALA A 183 8.07 -2.89 20.25
CA ALA A 183 9.00 -3.13 21.34
C ALA A 183 9.61 -1.82 21.89
N ARG A 184 9.98 -0.88 21.03
CA ARG A 184 10.47 0.44 21.45
C ARG A 184 9.39 1.28 22.14
N TRP A 185 8.15 1.23 21.65
CA TRP A 185 7.03 1.96 22.27
C TRP A 185 6.75 1.47 23.67
N LEU A 186 6.76 0.16 23.88
CA LEU A 186 6.60 -0.43 25.22
C LEU A 186 7.76 -0.08 26.14
N ALA A 187 9.00 -0.23 25.66
CA ALA A 187 10.18 0.07 26.45
C ALA A 187 10.27 1.55 26.87
N ALA A 188 9.76 2.46 26.06
CA ALA A 188 9.73 3.90 26.33
C ALA A 188 8.48 4.34 27.13
N GLY A 189 7.52 3.44 27.41
CA GLY A 189 6.23 3.82 28.00
C GLY A 189 5.47 4.84 27.16
N SER A 190 5.55 4.72 25.83
CA SER A 190 5.05 5.74 24.92
C SER A 190 3.51 5.84 24.92
N PRO A 191 2.93 7.02 24.60
CA PRO A 191 1.49 7.18 24.45
C PRO A 191 0.86 6.25 23.41
N GLN A 192 1.63 5.84 22.39
CA GLN A 192 1.19 4.89 21.37
C GLN A 192 0.95 3.50 21.98
N ALA A 193 1.90 3.01 22.79
CA ALA A 193 1.72 1.74 23.50
C ALA A 193 0.52 1.79 24.44
N ALA A 194 0.37 2.89 25.21
CA ALA A 194 -0.76 3.07 26.10
C ALA A 194 -2.11 3.00 25.36
N ARG A 195 -2.25 3.70 24.22
CA ARG A 195 -3.51 3.66 23.44
C ARG A 195 -3.87 2.27 22.94
N ILE A 196 -2.87 1.46 22.56
CA ILE A 196 -3.11 0.07 22.11
C ILE A 196 -3.54 -0.80 23.30
N LEU A 197 -2.82 -0.72 24.42
CA LEU A 197 -3.12 -1.51 25.62
C LEU A 197 -4.46 -1.13 26.26
N GLU A 198 -4.84 0.15 26.18
CA GLU A 198 -6.15 0.69 26.62
C GLU A 198 -7.27 0.47 25.61
N GLN A 199 -6.99 -0.23 24.49
CA GLN A 199 -7.94 -0.49 23.42
C GLN A 199 -8.55 0.77 22.79
N LYS A 200 -7.81 1.89 22.81
CA LYS A 200 -8.18 3.14 22.09
C LYS A 200 -7.72 3.13 20.65
N GLU A 201 -6.73 2.31 20.32
CA GLU A 201 -6.26 2.01 18.96
C GLU A 201 -6.13 0.49 18.79
N TRP A 202 -6.48 0.01 17.58
CA TRP A 202 -6.24 -1.38 17.18
C TRP A 202 -5.04 -1.47 16.26
N LEU A 203 -4.27 -2.54 16.41
CA LEU A 203 -3.26 -2.91 15.43
C LEU A 203 -3.90 -3.77 14.34
N VAL A 204 -3.55 -3.49 13.11
CA VAL A 204 -4.05 -4.20 11.92
C VAL A 204 -2.86 -4.72 11.13
N GLU A 205 -2.85 -6.03 10.90
CA GLU A 205 -1.95 -6.67 9.95
C GLU A 205 -2.50 -6.47 8.55
N VAL A 206 -1.67 -5.98 7.63
CA VAL A 206 -1.98 -5.82 6.21
C VAL A 206 -1.02 -6.67 5.40
N THR A 207 -1.55 -7.62 4.62
CA THR A 207 -0.78 -8.49 3.75
C THR A 207 -0.84 -7.99 2.32
N LEU A 208 0.28 -7.49 1.80
CA LEU A 208 0.45 -7.07 0.42
C LEU A 208 1.01 -8.21 -0.42
N THR A 209 0.31 -8.57 -1.49
CA THR A 209 0.69 -9.61 -2.43
C THR A 209 1.19 -9.01 -3.76
N GLY A 210 2.03 -9.75 -4.50
CA GLY A 210 2.47 -9.41 -5.85
C GLY A 210 3.47 -8.25 -5.92
N ARG A 211 3.59 -7.65 -7.12
CA ARG A 211 4.58 -6.59 -7.41
C ARG A 211 4.35 -5.27 -6.67
N SER A 212 3.19 -5.09 -6.09
CA SER A 212 2.83 -3.88 -5.33
C SER A 212 3.44 -3.84 -3.92
N ALA A 213 4.12 -4.89 -3.49
CA ALA A 213 4.70 -5.03 -2.16
C ALA A 213 5.95 -4.16 -1.90
N GLY A 214 6.32 -3.26 -2.81
CA GLY A 214 7.59 -2.54 -2.74
C GLY A 214 7.74 -1.50 -1.63
N ALA A 215 6.67 -0.89 -1.12
CA ALA A 215 6.72 0.04 0.00
C ALA A 215 5.36 0.18 0.67
N ALA A 216 5.32 0.08 1.99
CA ALA A 216 4.13 0.39 2.76
C ALA A 216 3.80 1.87 2.67
N ALA A 217 2.56 2.20 2.31
CA ALA A 217 2.07 3.57 2.35
C ALA A 217 2.03 4.08 3.80
N ARG A 218 2.30 5.37 4.01
CA ARG A 218 2.25 5.98 5.36
C ARG A 218 0.87 5.91 6.00
N SER A 219 -0.17 5.83 5.19
CA SER A 219 -1.56 5.66 5.62
C SER A 219 -2.29 4.73 4.66
N ALA A 220 -3.30 4.04 5.18
CA ALA A 220 -4.19 3.18 4.43
C ALA A 220 -5.63 3.42 4.86
N ARG A 221 -6.59 3.28 3.95
CA ARG A 221 -8.00 3.29 4.26
C ARG A 221 -8.45 1.85 4.50
N PHE A 222 -9.11 1.61 5.61
CA PHE A 222 -9.65 0.30 5.96
C PHE A 222 -11.16 0.32 5.82
N VAL A 223 -11.68 -0.64 5.08
CA VAL A 223 -13.11 -0.78 4.79
C VAL A 223 -13.61 -2.05 5.45
N VAL A 224 -14.63 -1.94 6.30
CA VAL A 224 -15.33 -3.09 6.85
C VAL A 224 -16.41 -3.59 5.88
N PRO A 225 -16.85 -4.85 6.00
CA PRO A 225 -17.90 -5.41 5.14
C PRO A 225 -19.21 -4.60 5.14
N THR A 226 -19.50 -3.86 6.20
CA THR A 226 -20.67 -2.96 6.31
C THR A 226 -20.51 -1.64 5.56
N GLY A 227 -19.37 -1.38 4.91
CA GLY A 227 -19.08 -0.15 4.17
C GLY A 227 -18.48 0.98 5.02
N ALA A 228 -18.42 0.84 6.35
CA ALA A 228 -17.76 1.84 7.19
C ALA A 228 -16.24 1.89 6.90
N THR A 229 -15.67 3.09 6.94
CA THR A 229 -14.25 3.30 6.63
C THR A 229 -13.52 3.98 7.77
N VAL A 230 -12.24 3.64 7.93
CA VAL A 230 -11.33 4.29 8.88
C VAL A 230 -9.95 4.47 8.25
N LEU A 231 -9.28 5.57 8.57
CA LEU A 231 -7.91 5.82 8.15
C LEU A 231 -6.96 5.24 9.20
N GLY A 232 -6.03 4.41 8.74
CA GLY A 232 -4.96 3.85 9.58
C GLY A 232 -3.60 4.44 9.24
N ARG A 233 -2.75 4.46 10.24
CA ARG A 233 -1.38 4.97 10.20
C ARG A 233 -0.40 3.80 10.18
N TYR A 234 0.56 3.83 9.27
CA TYR A 234 1.66 2.87 9.24
C TYR A 234 2.47 2.86 10.54
N VAL A 235 2.81 1.68 11.02
CA VAL A 235 3.62 1.47 12.22
C VAL A 235 4.99 0.89 11.88
N SER A 236 5.04 -0.27 11.24
CA SER A 236 6.28 -0.98 10.90
C SER A 236 6.02 -2.13 9.92
N PRO A 237 7.07 -2.76 9.37
CA PRO A 237 6.94 -4.12 8.88
C PRO A 237 6.46 -5.02 10.03
N PHE A 238 5.67 -6.04 9.72
CA PHE A 238 5.21 -7.02 10.68
C PHE A 238 6.03 -8.30 10.52
N PRO A 239 6.67 -8.81 11.60
CA PRO A 239 7.61 -9.92 11.49
C PRO A 239 6.94 -11.27 11.25
N GLN A 240 5.66 -11.40 11.57
CA GLN A 240 4.94 -12.64 11.38
C GLN A 240 4.38 -12.75 9.97
N SER A 241 4.43 -13.97 9.42
CA SER A 241 3.85 -14.27 8.11
C SER A 241 2.43 -14.78 8.27
N ASN A 242 1.54 -14.31 7.39
CA ASN A 242 0.21 -14.88 7.31
C ASN A 242 0.30 -16.30 6.72
N PRO A 243 -0.18 -17.34 7.40
CA PRO A 243 -0.05 -18.72 6.90
C PRO A 243 -0.93 -19.00 5.68
N VAL A 244 -1.97 -18.21 5.46
CA VAL A 244 -2.95 -18.40 4.38
C VAL A 244 -2.60 -17.55 3.16
N ILE A 245 -2.12 -16.32 3.37
CA ILE A 245 -1.84 -15.37 2.31
C ILE A 245 -0.35 -15.05 2.30
N GLN A 246 0.35 -15.51 1.26
CA GLN A 246 1.77 -15.22 1.10
C GLN A 246 1.97 -13.78 0.59
N GLY A 247 2.74 -12.99 1.32
CA GLY A 247 3.00 -11.60 0.99
C GLY A 247 3.90 -10.91 1.99
N LEU A 248 4.11 -9.61 1.81
CA LEU A 248 4.77 -8.77 2.79
C LEU A 248 3.73 -8.25 3.78
N ASN A 249 4.01 -8.45 5.06
CA ASN A 249 3.12 -8.05 6.13
C ASN A 249 3.57 -6.72 6.75
N PHE A 250 2.60 -5.85 6.95
CA PHE A 250 2.80 -4.52 7.53
C PHE A 250 1.81 -4.30 8.67
N LEU A 251 2.27 -3.59 9.68
CA LEU A 251 1.46 -3.23 10.82
C LEU A 251 0.97 -1.79 10.68
N TYR A 252 -0.33 -1.60 10.84
CA TYR A 252 -1.00 -0.31 10.89
C TYR A 252 -1.73 -0.14 12.21
N ALA A 253 -1.91 1.11 12.65
CA ALA A 253 -2.75 1.45 13.78
C ALA A 253 -3.99 2.20 13.30
N ILE A 254 -5.16 1.77 13.76
CA ILE A 254 -6.45 2.41 13.50
C ILE A 254 -7.09 2.85 14.82
N PRO A 255 -7.84 3.96 14.86
CA PRO A 255 -8.62 4.31 16.04
C PRO A 255 -9.70 3.25 16.30
N ALA A 256 -9.89 2.92 17.57
CA ALA A 256 -10.98 2.04 17.98
C ALA A 256 -12.32 2.73 17.76
N ARG A 257 -13.16 2.11 16.94
CA ARG A 257 -14.53 2.59 16.62
C ARG A 257 -15.50 1.43 16.63
N ALA A 258 -16.79 1.72 16.79
CA ALA A 258 -17.84 0.73 16.65
C ALA A 258 -17.78 0.06 15.27
N GLY A 259 -17.95 -1.25 15.23
CA GLY A 259 -17.87 -2.07 14.02
C GLY A 259 -16.46 -2.60 13.70
N PHE A 260 -15.42 -2.20 14.45
CA PHE A 260 -14.09 -2.76 14.36
C PHE A 260 -13.77 -3.55 15.63
N ALA A 261 -13.44 -4.83 15.50
CA ALA A 261 -13.11 -5.71 16.62
C ALA A 261 -11.95 -6.62 16.26
N PRO A 262 -11.17 -7.10 17.24
CA PRO A 262 -10.13 -8.10 17.02
C PRO A 262 -10.66 -9.33 16.30
N GLY A 263 -9.88 -9.83 15.33
CA GLY A 263 -10.25 -10.96 14.47
C GLY A 263 -11.04 -10.58 13.22
N LEU A 264 -11.49 -9.33 13.10
CA LEU A 264 -12.24 -8.87 11.93
C LEU A 264 -11.32 -8.76 10.71
N THR A 265 -11.76 -9.34 9.59
CA THR A 265 -11.10 -9.18 8.28
C THR A 265 -11.62 -7.91 7.60
N LEU A 266 -10.68 -7.13 7.06
CA LEU A 266 -10.92 -5.84 6.41
C LEU A 266 -10.31 -5.84 5.02
N VAL A 267 -10.75 -4.92 4.18
CA VAL A 267 -10.03 -4.53 2.96
C VAL A 267 -9.23 -3.26 3.26
N ALA A 268 -7.93 -3.34 3.07
CA ALA A 268 -7.06 -2.17 3.12
C ALA A 268 -6.86 -1.60 1.71
N GLU A 269 -7.15 -0.32 1.53
CA GLU A 269 -6.86 0.43 0.31
C GLU A 269 -5.62 1.29 0.55
N LEU A 270 -4.52 0.91 -0.12
CA LEU A 270 -3.22 1.55 0.03
C LEU A 270 -2.90 2.37 -1.22
N PRO A 271 -2.54 3.64 -1.08
CA PRO A 271 -1.99 4.40 -2.21
C PRO A 271 -0.63 3.80 -2.62
N THR A 272 -0.52 3.41 -3.89
CA THR A 272 0.69 2.87 -4.48
C THR A 272 1.24 3.80 -5.55
N GLY A 273 2.55 3.99 -5.57
CA GLY A 273 3.21 4.86 -6.53
C GLY A 273 3.20 6.34 -6.14
N ARG A 274 3.56 7.21 -7.10
CA ARG A 274 3.62 8.66 -6.90
C ARG A 274 2.25 9.29 -7.11
N LEU A 275 1.98 10.38 -6.41
CA LEU A 275 0.87 11.27 -6.73
C LEU A 275 1.04 11.79 -8.16
N ARG A 276 0.04 11.54 -9.00
CA ARG A 276 -0.03 12.03 -10.39
C ARG A 276 -1.05 13.16 -10.46
N GLY A 277 -0.71 14.19 -11.25
CA GLY A 277 -1.66 15.23 -11.61
C GLY A 277 -2.58 14.71 -12.73
N GLY A 278 -3.82 15.14 -12.71
CA GLY A 278 -4.84 14.81 -13.69
C GLY A 278 -6.15 15.51 -13.34
N VAL A 279 -7.25 15.01 -13.86
CA VAL A 279 -8.60 15.49 -13.57
C VAL A 279 -9.52 14.34 -13.24
N VAL A 280 -10.64 14.63 -12.58
CA VAL A 280 -11.72 13.65 -12.35
C VAL A 280 -12.83 13.93 -13.34
N VAL A 281 -13.10 12.97 -14.22
CA VAL A 281 -14.27 12.99 -15.11
C VAL A 281 -15.46 12.45 -14.31
N PRO A 282 -16.51 13.27 -14.10
CA PRO A 282 -17.66 12.85 -13.32
C PRO A 282 -18.40 11.67 -13.96
N GLU A 283 -18.98 10.79 -13.15
CA GLU A 283 -19.81 9.68 -13.63
C GLU A 283 -20.95 10.15 -14.53
N SER A 284 -21.54 11.30 -14.23
CA SER A 284 -22.60 11.92 -15.02
C SER A 284 -22.17 12.41 -16.40
N ALA A 285 -20.86 12.55 -16.65
CA ALA A 285 -20.31 12.95 -17.96
C ALA A 285 -19.99 11.76 -18.86
N VAL A 286 -20.04 10.53 -18.34
CA VAL A 286 -19.59 9.33 -19.05
C VAL A 286 -20.77 8.65 -19.73
N VAL A 287 -20.61 8.41 -21.04
CA VAL A 287 -21.50 7.60 -21.89
C VAL A 287 -20.83 6.28 -22.18
N TRP A 288 -21.52 5.19 -21.93
CA TRP A 288 -21.04 3.85 -22.24
C TRP A 288 -21.50 3.42 -23.64
N ALA A 289 -20.55 3.17 -24.53
CA ALA A 289 -20.82 2.73 -25.88
C ALA A 289 -19.82 1.65 -26.30
N ASN A 290 -20.33 0.54 -26.85
CA ASN A 290 -19.53 -0.61 -27.30
C ASN A 290 -18.58 -1.19 -26.22
N GLY A 291 -18.94 -1.09 -24.95
CA GLY A 291 -18.11 -1.54 -23.83
C GLY A 291 -17.02 -0.57 -23.42
N GLU A 292 -16.96 0.62 -24.00
CA GLU A 292 -16.00 1.67 -23.69
C GLU A 292 -16.69 2.90 -23.08
N ALA A 293 -15.94 3.62 -22.26
CA ALA A 293 -16.40 4.85 -21.60
C ALA A 293 -15.95 6.09 -22.41
N TRP A 294 -16.89 6.98 -22.71
CA TRP A 294 -16.66 8.18 -23.49
C TRP A 294 -17.19 9.41 -22.76
N ALA A 295 -16.58 10.56 -22.98
CA ALA A 295 -17.12 11.83 -22.55
C ALA A 295 -16.97 12.87 -23.66
N TYR A 296 -17.87 13.86 -23.68
CA TYR A 296 -17.88 14.93 -24.65
C TYR A 296 -17.25 16.18 -24.05
N LYS A 297 -16.14 16.62 -24.63
CA LYS A 297 -15.44 17.86 -24.28
C LYS A 297 -15.91 18.99 -25.20
N GLU A 298 -16.26 20.12 -24.64
CA GLU A 298 -16.58 21.34 -25.39
C GLU A 298 -15.29 21.97 -25.92
N THR A 299 -15.13 22.01 -27.24
CA THR A 299 -13.96 22.59 -27.92
C THR A 299 -14.25 23.96 -28.53
N GLY A 300 -15.49 24.43 -28.50
CA GLY A 300 -15.96 25.71 -28.99
C GLY A 300 -17.46 25.85 -28.76
N ALA A 301 -18.02 27.01 -29.17
CA ALA A 301 -19.44 27.25 -29.01
C ALA A 301 -20.29 26.13 -29.67
N ASN A 302 -20.97 25.33 -28.86
CA ASN A 302 -21.82 24.21 -29.28
C ASN A 302 -21.06 23.11 -30.09
N ARG A 303 -19.74 23.02 -29.93
CA ARG A 303 -18.89 22.05 -30.58
C ARG A 303 -18.31 21.11 -29.56
N PHE A 304 -18.58 19.82 -29.71
CA PHE A 304 -18.22 18.78 -28.78
C PHE A 304 -17.37 17.73 -29.44
N GLU A 305 -16.27 17.36 -28.79
CA GLU A 305 -15.36 16.31 -29.18
C GLU A 305 -15.53 15.13 -28.26
N ARG A 306 -15.73 13.94 -28.85
CA ARG A 306 -15.83 12.71 -28.08
C ARG A 306 -14.45 12.17 -27.76
N LEU A 307 -14.14 12.02 -26.48
CA LEU A 307 -12.88 11.50 -25.97
C LEU A 307 -13.11 10.28 -25.10
N ARG A 308 -12.20 9.31 -25.22
CA ARG A 308 -12.24 8.10 -24.41
C ARG A 308 -11.85 8.40 -22.97
N VAL A 309 -12.60 7.87 -22.02
CA VAL A 309 -12.33 7.98 -20.59
C VAL A 309 -11.72 6.68 -20.11
N SER A 310 -10.49 6.73 -19.56
CA SER A 310 -9.90 5.57 -18.89
C SER A 310 -10.64 5.29 -17.59
N THR A 311 -11.14 4.07 -17.44
CA THR A 311 -11.86 3.62 -16.24
C THR A 311 -10.97 2.82 -15.28
N GLU A 312 -9.66 2.82 -15.49
CA GLU A 312 -8.70 2.07 -14.66
C GLU A 312 -8.59 2.59 -13.23
N GLU A 313 -8.88 3.87 -12.99
CA GLU A 313 -8.72 4.51 -11.70
C GLU A 313 -10.04 5.15 -11.22
N PRO A 314 -10.95 4.33 -10.69
CA PRO A 314 -12.19 4.83 -10.11
C PRO A 314 -11.90 5.63 -8.84
N VAL A 315 -12.55 6.78 -8.71
CA VAL A 315 -12.51 7.65 -7.54
C VAL A 315 -13.93 8.01 -7.11
N SER A 316 -14.08 8.65 -5.97
CA SER A 316 -15.41 9.10 -5.53
C SER A 316 -15.99 10.07 -6.56
N GLY A 317 -17.15 9.70 -7.14
CA GLY A 317 -17.91 10.52 -8.09
C GLY A 317 -17.42 10.48 -9.54
N GLY A 318 -16.52 9.56 -9.95
CA GLY A 318 -16.07 9.43 -11.33
C GLY A 318 -14.77 8.66 -11.52
N TRP A 319 -14.02 9.02 -12.54
CA TRP A 319 -12.73 8.40 -12.90
C TRP A 319 -11.62 9.43 -12.98
N PHE A 320 -10.48 9.10 -12.36
CA PHE A 320 -9.28 9.91 -12.47
C PHE A 320 -8.55 9.59 -13.77
N VAL A 321 -8.29 10.62 -14.57
CA VAL A 321 -7.58 10.50 -15.85
C VAL A 321 -6.40 11.46 -15.91
N THR A 322 -5.32 11.00 -16.56
CA THR A 322 -4.07 11.77 -16.71
C THR A 322 -3.81 12.24 -18.14
N SER A 323 -4.67 11.83 -19.09
CA SER A 323 -4.57 12.17 -20.51
C SER A 323 -5.97 12.34 -21.13
N GLY A 324 -6.03 13.03 -22.25
CA GLY A 324 -7.27 13.35 -22.96
C GLY A 324 -8.02 14.56 -22.40
N PHE A 325 -7.93 14.80 -21.10
CA PHE A 325 -8.61 15.90 -20.41
C PHE A 325 -7.62 16.70 -19.57
N ALA A 326 -7.83 18.00 -19.47
CA ALA A 326 -7.05 18.94 -18.68
C ALA A 326 -7.94 19.67 -17.65
N ALA A 327 -7.30 20.33 -16.68
CA ALA A 327 -8.03 21.26 -15.83
C ALA A 327 -8.65 22.37 -16.66
N ASP A 328 -9.84 22.82 -16.26
CA ASP A 328 -10.67 23.82 -16.90
C ASP A 328 -11.30 23.39 -18.25
N ASP A 329 -11.01 22.17 -18.74
CA ASP A 329 -11.79 21.60 -19.84
C ASP A 329 -13.26 21.47 -19.43
N ARG A 330 -14.14 21.89 -20.33
CA ARG A 330 -15.59 21.81 -20.11
C ARG A 330 -16.12 20.51 -20.70
N VAL A 331 -16.75 19.69 -19.87
CA VAL A 331 -17.35 18.42 -20.30
C VAL A 331 -18.86 18.43 -20.11
N VAL A 332 -19.55 17.73 -20.99
CA VAL A 332 -21.02 17.57 -20.90
C VAL A 332 -21.35 16.64 -19.73
N ILE A 333 -22.08 17.15 -18.74
CA ILE A 333 -22.49 16.39 -17.55
C ILE A 333 -23.98 15.98 -17.59
N ARG A 334 -24.72 16.47 -18.58
CA ARG A 334 -26.12 16.11 -18.85
C ARG A 334 -26.40 16.20 -20.34
N GLY A 335 -27.14 15.24 -20.88
CA GLY A 335 -27.49 15.17 -22.31
C GLY A 335 -26.38 14.59 -23.18
N ALA A 336 -25.37 13.97 -22.61
CA ALA A 336 -24.26 13.35 -23.36
C ALA A 336 -24.74 12.16 -24.25
N GLU A 337 -25.75 11.41 -23.81
CA GLU A 337 -26.34 10.31 -24.56
C GLU A 337 -27.09 10.79 -25.82
N GLU A 338 -27.73 11.94 -25.77
CA GLU A 338 -28.40 12.59 -26.91
C GLU A 338 -27.39 13.04 -27.96
N ILE A 339 -26.24 13.55 -27.53
CA ILE A 339 -25.14 13.86 -28.46
C ILE A 339 -24.65 12.59 -29.15
N TYR A 340 -24.44 11.53 -28.40
CA TYR A 340 -24.01 10.25 -28.92
C TYR A 340 -25.03 9.65 -29.91
N SER A 341 -26.31 9.74 -29.61
CA SER A 341 -27.39 9.33 -30.53
C SER A 341 -27.36 10.11 -31.83
N THR A 342 -27.21 11.43 -31.75
CA THR A 342 -27.11 12.31 -32.93
C THR A 342 -25.84 12.00 -33.75
N GLU A 343 -24.71 11.81 -33.11
CA GLU A 343 -23.45 11.42 -33.76
C GLU A 343 -23.59 10.11 -34.54
N THR A 344 -24.18 9.11 -33.91
CA THR A 344 -24.39 7.80 -34.51
C THR A 344 -25.39 7.83 -35.67
N GLN A 345 -26.40 8.66 -35.59
CA GLN A 345 -27.35 8.87 -36.71
C GLN A 345 -26.65 9.54 -37.90
N LEU A 346 -25.86 10.58 -37.66
CA LEU A 346 -25.07 11.22 -38.72
C LEU A 346 -24.05 10.30 -39.35
N ALA A 347 -23.41 9.47 -38.56
CA ALA A 347 -22.45 8.46 -39.06
C ALA A 347 -23.11 7.38 -39.94
N ARG A 348 -24.38 7.03 -39.70
CA ARG A 348 -25.15 6.05 -40.47
C ARG A 348 -25.82 6.63 -41.74
N GLY A 349 -25.56 7.91 -42.04
CA GLY A 349 -26.11 8.55 -43.28
C GLY A 349 -27.59 8.86 -43.20
N GLY A 350 -28.18 8.91 -42.01
CA GLY A 350 -29.55 9.37 -41.81
C GLY A 350 -29.68 10.88 -42.08
N PRO A 351 -30.78 11.36 -42.72
CA PRO A 351 -31.01 12.78 -42.89
C PRO A 351 -31.08 13.44 -41.51
N ALA A 352 -30.32 14.49 -41.33
CA ALA A 352 -30.59 15.43 -40.25
C ALA A 352 -32.07 15.82 -40.39
N LYS A 353 -32.92 15.48 -39.41
CA LYS A 353 -34.28 15.97 -39.36
C LYS A 353 -34.21 17.50 -39.42
N GLY A 354 -34.42 18.04 -40.63
CA GLY A 354 -34.64 19.47 -40.82
C GLY A 354 -35.90 19.85 -40.10
N ASP A 355 -35.76 20.86 -39.31
CA ASP A 355 -36.86 21.55 -38.65
C ASP A 355 -37.77 22.17 -39.71
N ASP A 356 -38.98 21.72 -39.81
CA ASP A 356 -40.12 22.51 -40.18
C ASP A 356 -40.73 23.16 -38.94
#